data_74b6e857e055cff3157d65e8fb27e801
#
_entry.id   74b6e857e055cff3157d65e8fb27e801
#
_cell.length_a   1.000
_cell.length_b   1.000
_cell.length_c   1.000
_cell.angle_alpha   90.00
_cell.angle_beta   90.00
_cell.angle_gamma   90.00
#
_symmetry.space_group_name_H-M   'P 1'
#
loop_
_entity.id
_entity.type
_entity.pdbx_description
1 polymer ?
#
loop_
_entity_poly.entity_id
_entity_poly.type
_entity_poly.pdbx_seq_one_letter_code
_entity_poly.pdbx_strand_id
1 'polypeptide(L)'
;MDIFKKLTILTLIFFTTQCAYVDKEISKSQEKEKSILEQYLGKKSSSLKERLGEPTNIIFNSPYKIYVYKKSQLIITCERRFYINPKKDIVEKFDSQNCINKWSTNPI
;
A
#
# COMPACT_ATOMS: atom_id res chain seq x y z
N MET A 1 27.15 -40.84 11.11
CA MET A 1 27.04 -40.17 9.82
C MET A 1 25.59 -39.82 9.45
N ASP A 2 24.64 -40.70 9.66
CA ASP A 2 23.23 -40.45 9.31
C ASP A 2 22.57 -39.39 10.18
N ILE A 3 23.01 -39.23 11.43
CA ILE A 3 22.51 -38.23 12.34
C ILE A 3 22.85 -36.82 11.86
N PHE A 4 24.04 -36.61 11.29
CA PHE A 4 24.46 -35.30 10.77
C PHE A 4 23.69 -34.92 9.51
N LYS A 5 23.37 -35.86 8.63
CA LYS A 5 22.54 -35.59 7.45
C LYS A 5 21.12 -35.22 7.82
N LYS A 6 20.54 -35.89 8.82
CA LYS A 6 19.19 -35.59 9.32
C LYS A 6 19.13 -34.21 10.00
N LEU A 7 20.16 -33.86 10.75
CA LEU A 7 20.27 -32.53 11.39
C LEU A 7 20.39 -31.40 10.36
N THR A 8 21.16 -31.62 9.31
CA THR A 8 21.34 -30.62 8.24
C THR A 8 20.04 -30.38 7.47
N ILE A 9 19.28 -31.42 7.19
CA ILE A 9 17.99 -31.33 6.51
C ILE A 9 16.95 -30.60 7.38
N LEU A 10 16.91 -30.88 8.66
CA LEU A 10 16.04 -30.21 9.62
C LEU A 10 16.33 -28.71 9.73
N THR A 11 17.61 -28.34 9.71
CA THR A 11 18.02 -26.92 9.75
C THR A 11 17.60 -26.18 8.47
N LEU A 12 17.73 -26.82 7.31
CA LEU A 12 17.30 -26.25 6.04
C LEU A 12 15.79 -26.02 5.97
N ILE A 13 14.99 -26.96 6.47
CA ILE A 13 13.52 -26.83 6.53
C ILE A 13 13.11 -25.67 7.43
N PHE A 14 13.83 -25.44 8.53
CA PHE A 14 13.54 -24.36 9.45
C PHE A 14 13.76 -22.99 8.82
N PHE A 15 14.81 -22.81 8.01
CA PHE A 15 15.08 -21.56 7.29
C PHE A 15 14.01 -21.23 6.25
N THR A 16 13.54 -22.22 5.52
CA THR A 16 12.49 -22.02 4.50
C THR A 16 11.15 -21.61 5.12
N THR A 17 10.84 -22.10 6.31
CA THR A 17 9.60 -21.75 7.01
C THR A 17 9.59 -20.28 7.44
N GLN A 18 10.73 -19.73 7.86
CA GLN A 18 10.85 -18.34 8.28
C GLN A 18 10.64 -17.37 7.12
N CYS A 19 11.19 -17.64 5.95
CA CYS A 19 11.01 -16.82 4.76
C CYS A 19 9.53 -16.77 4.33
N ALA A 20 8.81 -17.88 4.38
CA ALA A 20 7.39 -17.94 4.05
C ALA A 20 6.52 -17.11 5.02
N TYR A 21 6.90 -17.05 6.29
CA TYR A 21 6.17 -16.26 7.29
C TYR A 21 6.28 -14.75 7.03
N VAL A 22 7.46 -14.27 6.69
CA VAL A 22 7.69 -12.85 6.39
C VAL A 22 6.90 -12.42 5.15
N ASP A 23 6.89 -13.23 4.11
CA ASP A 23 6.15 -12.96 2.88
C ASP A 23 4.64 -12.83 3.13
N LYS A 24 4.09 -13.67 4.01
CA LYS A 24 2.66 -13.62 4.38
C LYS A 24 2.29 -12.31 5.07
N GLU A 25 3.14 -11.80 5.96
CA GLU A 25 2.86 -10.53 6.66
C GLU A 25 2.87 -9.34 5.71
N ILE A 26 3.81 -9.29 4.79
CA ILE A 26 3.90 -8.24 3.77
C ILE A 26 2.66 -8.28 2.88
N SER A 27 2.22 -9.46 2.44
CA SER A 27 1.01 -9.62 1.62
C SER A 27 -0.24 -9.13 2.34
N LYS A 28 -0.40 -9.44 3.62
CA LYS A 28 -1.53 -8.98 4.44
C LYS A 28 -1.55 -7.46 4.56
N SER A 29 -0.39 -6.85 4.75
CA SER A 29 -0.25 -5.39 4.85
C SER A 29 -0.66 -4.71 3.56
N GLN A 30 -0.27 -5.24 2.41
CA GLN A 30 -0.65 -4.74 1.09
C GLN A 30 -2.14 -4.90 0.82
N GLU A 31 -2.74 -6.01 1.22
CA GLU A 31 -4.18 -6.25 1.07
C GLU A 31 -5.00 -5.26 1.90
N LYS A 32 -4.57 -4.97 3.12
CA LYS A 32 -5.23 -3.97 3.97
C LYS A 32 -5.15 -2.58 3.37
N GLU A 33 -4.01 -2.19 2.83
CA GLU A 33 -3.83 -0.92 2.15
C GLU A 33 -4.78 -0.80 0.97
N LYS A 34 -4.84 -1.82 0.13
CA LYS A 34 -5.75 -1.88 -1.01
C LYS A 34 -7.20 -1.76 -0.59
N SER A 35 -7.62 -2.50 0.45
CA SER A 35 -8.97 -2.45 1.01
C SER A 35 -9.35 -1.05 1.45
N ILE A 36 -8.46 -0.34 2.12
CA ILE A 36 -8.69 1.02 2.60
C ILE A 36 -8.87 1.97 1.42
N LEU A 37 -8.02 1.86 0.41
CA LEU A 37 -8.06 2.73 -0.74
C LEU A 37 -9.25 2.46 -1.66
N GLU A 38 -9.72 1.23 -1.72
CA GLU A 38 -10.91 0.86 -2.50
C GLU A 38 -12.17 1.59 -2.05
N GLN A 39 -12.23 2.03 -0.81
CA GLN A 39 -13.37 2.79 -0.29
C GLN A 39 -13.57 4.11 -1.02
N TYR A 40 -12.53 4.66 -1.61
CA TYR A 40 -12.58 5.93 -2.30
C TYR A 40 -12.98 5.83 -3.77
N LEU A 41 -13.02 4.60 -4.31
CA LEU A 41 -13.43 4.39 -5.70
C LEU A 41 -14.89 4.79 -5.91
N GLY A 42 -15.13 5.58 -6.94
CA GLY A 42 -16.46 6.07 -7.26
C GLY A 42 -16.93 7.26 -6.42
N LYS A 43 -16.13 7.70 -5.47
CA LYS A 43 -16.45 8.87 -4.64
C LYS A 43 -15.88 10.13 -5.25
N LYS A 44 -16.47 11.28 -4.89
CA LYS A 44 -16.02 12.57 -5.38
C LYS A 44 -14.69 13.00 -4.76
N SER A 45 -13.96 13.85 -5.45
CA SER A 45 -12.69 14.38 -4.95
C SER A 45 -12.86 15.17 -3.66
N SER A 46 -14.00 15.80 -3.44
CA SER A 46 -14.32 16.49 -2.19
C SER A 46 -14.35 15.55 -0.99
N SER A 47 -14.88 14.33 -1.16
CA SER A 47 -14.85 13.30 -0.11
C SER A 47 -13.43 12.88 0.23
N LEU A 48 -12.58 12.81 -0.76
CA LEU A 48 -11.16 12.50 -0.59
C LEU A 48 -10.47 13.58 0.24
N LYS A 49 -10.70 14.85 -0.09
CA LYS A 49 -10.13 15.99 0.65
C LYS A 49 -10.65 16.09 2.08
N GLU A 50 -11.90 15.76 2.31
CA GLU A 50 -12.47 15.77 3.66
C GLU A 50 -11.79 14.77 4.59
N ARG A 51 -11.45 13.59 4.06
CA ARG A 51 -10.83 12.54 4.86
C ARG A 51 -9.30 12.63 4.93
N LEU A 52 -8.67 12.97 3.82
CA LEU A 52 -7.21 12.95 3.70
C LEU A 52 -6.58 14.34 3.76
N GLY A 53 -7.39 15.38 3.68
CA GLY A 53 -6.90 16.76 3.61
C GLY A 53 -6.47 17.14 2.20
N GLU A 54 -5.74 18.23 2.07
CA GLU A 54 -5.24 18.67 0.78
C GLU A 54 -4.12 17.76 0.29
N PRO A 55 -4.09 17.43 -1.01
CA PRO A 55 -3.03 16.61 -1.55
C PRO A 55 -1.68 17.33 -1.50
N THR A 56 -0.61 16.55 -1.39
CA THR A 56 0.75 17.08 -1.44
C THR A 56 1.04 17.71 -2.78
N ASN A 57 0.62 17.07 -3.86
CA ASN A 57 0.73 17.54 -5.23
C ASN A 57 -0.52 17.18 -6.02
N ILE A 58 -0.81 17.99 -7.04
CA ILE A 58 -1.83 17.67 -8.03
C ILE A 58 -1.15 17.63 -9.40
N ILE A 59 -1.27 16.50 -10.08
CA ILE A 59 -0.67 16.28 -11.39
C ILE A 59 -1.78 16.15 -12.42
N PHE A 60 -1.63 16.84 -13.53
CA PHE A 60 -2.54 16.70 -14.68
C PHE A 60 -1.89 15.81 -15.72
N ASN A 61 -2.40 14.60 -15.87
CA ASN A 61 -1.95 13.64 -16.86
C ASN A 61 -3.18 13.10 -17.59
N SER A 62 -3.48 13.72 -18.72
CA SER A 62 -4.69 13.39 -19.50
C SER A 62 -4.89 11.89 -19.65
N PRO A 63 -6.11 11.37 -19.41
CA PRO A 63 -7.35 12.10 -19.12
C PRO A 63 -7.62 12.36 -17.64
N TYR A 64 -6.64 12.19 -16.75
CA TYR A 64 -6.83 12.23 -15.31
C TYR A 64 -6.25 13.46 -14.66
N LYS A 65 -6.89 13.85 -13.55
CA LYS A 65 -6.33 14.74 -12.54
C LYS A 65 -5.90 13.83 -11.38
N ILE A 66 -4.62 13.86 -11.05
CA ILE A 66 -4.05 12.93 -10.06
C ILE A 66 -3.77 13.66 -8.76
N TYR A 67 -4.43 13.25 -7.66
CA TYR A 67 -4.11 13.72 -6.33
C TYR A 67 -3.03 12.83 -5.72
N VAL A 68 -1.91 13.43 -5.35
CA VAL A 68 -0.76 12.72 -4.78
C VAL A 68 -0.64 13.06 -3.30
N TYR A 69 -0.71 12.05 -2.46
CA TYR A 69 -0.53 12.17 -1.01
C TYR A 69 0.74 11.47 -0.60
N LYS A 70 1.68 12.22 -0.04
CA LYS A 70 2.97 11.68 0.42
C LYS A 70 3.06 11.78 1.94
N LYS A 71 3.58 10.72 2.57
CA LYS A 71 3.86 10.71 4.00
C LYS A 71 5.18 10.00 4.26
N SER A 72 6.08 10.66 4.97
CA SER A 72 7.34 10.06 5.37
C SER A 72 7.13 9.05 6.50
N GLN A 73 7.67 7.86 6.32
CA GLN A 73 7.63 6.77 7.28
C GLN A 73 9.06 6.30 7.53
N LEU A 74 9.70 6.74 8.61
CA LEU A 74 11.09 6.43 8.91
C LEU A 74 12.01 6.80 7.74
N ILE A 75 12.53 5.78 7.01
CA ILE A 75 13.41 5.97 5.85
C ILE A 75 12.67 5.82 4.53
N ILE A 76 11.38 5.55 4.57
CA ILE A 76 10.56 5.30 3.38
C ILE A 76 9.47 6.36 3.28
N THR A 77 9.20 6.83 2.07
CA THR A 77 8.09 7.74 1.82
C THR A 77 6.93 6.96 1.21
N CYS A 78 5.79 6.96 1.91
CA CYS A 78 4.55 6.40 1.39
C CYS A 78 3.93 7.39 0.40
N GLU A 79 3.65 6.93 -0.81
CA GLU A 79 3.00 7.73 -1.84
C GLU A 79 1.70 7.06 -2.27
N ARG A 80 0.59 7.77 -2.14
CA ARG A 80 -0.73 7.34 -2.60
C ARG A 80 -1.20 8.27 -3.69
N ARG A 81 -1.63 7.69 -4.81
CA ARG A 81 -2.13 8.43 -5.96
C ARG A 81 -3.56 8.06 -6.24
N PHE A 82 -4.41 9.07 -6.38
CA PHE A 82 -5.82 8.88 -6.74
C PHE A 82 -6.08 9.54 -8.08
N TYR A 83 -6.52 8.73 -9.02
CA TYR A 83 -6.80 9.17 -10.40
C TYR A 83 -8.25 9.59 -10.50
N ILE A 84 -8.47 10.88 -10.71
CA ILE A 84 -9.78 11.51 -10.70
C ILE A 84 -10.18 11.85 -12.13
N ASN A 85 -11.41 11.46 -12.52
CA ASN A 85 -11.99 11.85 -13.79
C ASN A 85 -12.42 13.32 -13.68
N PRO A 86 -11.83 14.24 -14.46
CA PRO A 86 -12.13 15.66 -14.34
C PRO A 86 -13.54 16.04 -14.77
N LYS A 87 -14.20 15.24 -15.58
CA LYS A 87 -15.57 15.50 -16.03
C LYS A 87 -16.61 15.14 -15.00
N LYS A 88 -16.43 14.00 -14.33
CA LYS A 88 -17.35 13.48 -13.31
C LYS A 88 -16.93 13.85 -11.90
N ASP A 89 -15.69 14.24 -11.72
CA ASP A 89 -15.07 14.55 -10.43
C ASP A 89 -15.13 13.38 -9.44
N ILE A 90 -14.91 12.18 -9.95
CA ILE A 90 -14.89 10.94 -9.14
C ILE A 90 -13.56 10.22 -9.27
N VAL A 91 -13.20 9.49 -8.22
CA VAL A 91 -12.00 8.64 -8.20
C VAL A 91 -12.29 7.37 -9.00
N GLU A 92 -11.53 7.14 -10.06
CA GLU A 92 -11.69 5.96 -10.91
C GLU A 92 -10.71 4.85 -10.58
N LYS A 93 -9.50 5.21 -10.16
CA LYS A 93 -8.48 4.23 -9.75
C LYS A 93 -7.50 4.85 -8.78
N PHE A 94 -6.72 4.01 -8.13
CA PHE A 94 -5.70 4.43 -7.19
C PHE A 94 -4.45 3.58 -7.35
N ASP A 95 -3.34 4.08 -6.81
CA ASP A 95 -2.08 3.37 -6.71
C ASP A 95 -1.39 3.79 -5.43
N SER A 96 -0.63 2.88 -4.82
CA SER A 96 0.14 3.18 -3.63
C SER A 96 1.52 2.53 -3.71
N GLN A 97 2.54 3.25 -3.23
CA GLN A 97 3.91 2.78 -3.21
C GLN A 97 4.50 2.99 -1.82
N ASN A 98 5.17 1.96 -1.32
CA ASN A 98 5.87 1.99 -0.04
C ASN A 98 4.98 2.33 1.16
N CYS A 99 3.70 2.01 1.06
CA CYS A 99 2.75 2.23 2.15
C CYS A 99 2.56 0.95 2.95
N ILE A 100 2.83 1.03 4.25
CA ILE A 100 2.68 -0.07 5.19
C ILE A 100 1.59 0.30 6.19
N ASN A 101 0.51 -0.45 6.22
CA ASN A 101 -0.64 -0.17 7.09
C ASN A 101 -0.31 -0.19 8.58
N LYS A 102 0.72 -0.92 8.95
CA LYS A 102 1.18 -0.96 10.34
C LYS A 102 1.52 0.43 10.87
N TRP A 103 1.90 1.34 10.00
CA TRP A 103 2.33 2.69 10.35
C TRP A 103 1.28 3.76 10.05
N SER A 104 0.24 3.43 9.31
CA SER A 104 -0.83 4.37 8.98
C SER A 104 -2.14 3.89 9.59
N THR A 105 -2.27 4.03 10.89
CA THR A 105 -3.54 3.83 11.58
C THR A 105 -4.53 4.93 11.22
N ASN A 106 -4.02 6.05 10.73
CA ASN A 106 -4.83 7.14 10.20
C ASN A 106 -4.63 7.24 8.69
N PRO A 107 -5.69 7.54 7.91
CA PRO A 107 -5.52 7.83 6.50
C PRO A 107 -4.64 9.06 6.35
N ILE A 108 -3.42 8.82 6.04
CA ILE A 108 -2.36 9.82 5.80
C ILE A 108 -2.32 10.95 6.83
#